data_953d75b7da67cb487778112bd178ced9
#
_entry.id   953d75b7da67cb487778112bd178ced9
#
_cell.length_a   1.000
_cell.length_b   1.000
_cell.length_c   1.000
_cell.angle_alpha   90.00
_cell.angle_beta   90.00
_cell.angle_gamma   90.00
#
_symmetry.space_group_name_H-M   'P 1'
#
loop_
_entity.id
_entity.type
_entity.pdbx_description
1 polymer ?
#
loop_
_entity_poly.entity_id
_entity_poly.type
_entity_poly.pdbx_seq_one_letter_code
_entity_poly.pdbx_strand_id
1 'polypeptide(L)'
;MIGTAWSLLPPIVAIALALKTKEVYSSLFIGIILGAVEYCISMGTGLDGFLVHLTNHTVIEGDESKGYGLIHCLSDPWNVGILIFLVLLGSIVSLMNKAGGSAAFGRWASKHVKTKMGVQVATILLGILIFIDDYFNCLTVGSVMRPIAVRNGVTKEKLAYLIDSTAAPVCIISPISSWAAAVSGFV
;
A
#
# COMPACT_ATOMS: atom_id res chain seq x y z
N MET A 1 23.55 -16.35 12.86
CA MET A 1 22.11 -16.52 12.59
C MET A 1 21.72 -16.15 11.17
N ILE A 2 22.48 -15.29 10.52
CA ILE A 2 22.31 -14.92 9.11
C ILE A 2 22.44 -16.17 8.23
N GLY A 3 21.46 -16.41 7.32
CA GLY A 3 21.42 -17.59 6.47
C GLY A 3 20.91 -18.89 7.10
N THR A 4 20.42 -18.85 8.33
CA THR A 4 19.80 -20.00 9.00
C THR A 4 18.28 -19.81 9.12
N ALA A 5 17.55 -20.88 9.47
CA ALA A 5 16.09 -20.82 9.66
C ALA A 5 15.64 -19.75 10.71
N TRP A 6 16.52 -19.35 11.59
CA TRP A 6 16.25 -18.28 12.59
C TRP A 6 15.98 -16.92 11.94
N SER A 7 16.56 -16.62 10.78
CA SER A 7 16.29 -15.37 10.06
C SER A 7 14.84 -15.20 9.60
N LEU A 8 14.03 -16.27 9.68
CA LEU A 8 12.58 -16.20 9.39
C LEU A 8 11.75 -15.79 10.62
N LEU A 9 12.36 -15.74 11.82
CA LEU A 9 11.64 -15.44 13.05
C LEU A 9 11.04 -14.02 13.06
N PRO A 10 11.74 -12.94 12.66
CA PRO A 10 11.17 -11.60 12.65
C PRO A 10 9.92 -11.46 11.74
N PRO A 11 9.91 -11.92 10.47
CA PRO A 11 8.72 -11.83 9.65
C PRO A 11 7.58 -12.73 10.15
N ILE A 12 7.86 -13.91 10.68
CA ILE A 12 6.83 -14.80 11.25
C ILE A 12 6.15 -14.13 12.46
N VAL A 13 6.93 -13.53 13.36
CA VAL A 13 6.40 -12.82 14.53
C VAL A 13 5.59 -11.61 14.10
N ALA A 14 6.06 -10.83 13.12
CA ALA A 14 5.33 -9.68 12.60
C ALA A 14 3.96 -10.09 12.04
N ILE A 15 3.91 -11.15 11.22
CA ILE A 15 2.66 -11.66 10.66
C ILE A 15 1.73 -12.20 11.76
N ALA A 16 2.25 -13.00 12.68
CA ALA A 16 1.46 -13.57 13.78
C ALA A 16 0.85 -12.47 14.68
N LEU A 17 1.63 -11.43 15.00
CA LEU A 17 1.16 -10.27 15.74
C LEU A 17 0.10 -9.49 14.94
N ALA A 18 0.33 -9.23 13.67
CA ALA A 18 -0.62 -8.51 12.82
C ALA A 18 -1.98 -9.23 12.74
N LEU A 19 -1.97 -10.55 12.62
CA LEU A 19 -3.18 -11.36 12.61
C LEU A 19 -3.90 -11.36 13.97
N LYS A 20 -3.15 -11.36 15.08
CA LYS A 20 -3.72 -11.38 16.43
C LYS A 20 -4.23 -10.01 16.88
N THR A 21 -3.44 -8.96 16.66
CA THR A 21 -3.75 -7.59 17.12
C THR A 21 -4.61 -6.81 16.14
N LYS A 22 -4.63 -7.21 14.87
CA LYS A 22 -5.20 -6.45 13.73
C LYS A 22 -4.55 -5.08 13.52
N GLU A 23 -3.37 -4.89 14.09
CA GLU A 23 -2.56 -3.68 14.05
C GLU A 23 -1.28 -3.95 13.26
N VAL A 24 -1.25 -3.51 11.99
CA VAL A 24 -0.15 -3.82 11.07
C VAL A 24 1.12 -3.03 11.42
N TYR A 25 0.98 -1.72 11.71
CA TYR A 25 2.14 -0.86 11.95
C TYR A 25 2.95 -1.27 13.18
N SER A 26 2.27 -1.47 14.30
CA SER A 26 2.91 -1.92 15.55
C SER A 26 3.57 -3.30 15.40
N SER A 27 2.92 -4.20 14.66
CA SER A 27 3.42 -5.56 14.42
C SER A 27 4.67 -5.56 13.53
N LEU A 28 4.68 -4.76 12.47
CA LEU A 28 5.86 -4.59 11.61
C LEU A 28 7.01 -3.94 12.37
N PHE A 29 6.74 -2.93 13.19
CA PHE A 29 7.77 -2.28 14.01
C PHE A 29 8.43 -3.26 14.99
N ILE A 30 7.65 -4.12 15.65
CA ILE A 30 8.17 -5.19 16.52
C ILE A 30 9.01 -6.18 15.70
N GLY A 31 8.59 -6.54 14.49
CA GLY A 31 9.36 -7.38 13.59
C GLY A 31 10.72 -6.77 13.21
N ILE A 32 10.76 -5.47 12.93
CA ILE A 32 12.00 -4.74 12.62
C ILE A 32 12.94 -4.75 13.85
N ILE A 33 12.41 -4.50 15.06
CA ILE A 33 13.19 -4.55 16.30
C ILE A 33 13.78 -5.95 16.50
N LEU A 34 12.99 -7.00 16.34
CA LEU A 34 13.46 -8.39 16.47
C LEU A 34 14.56 -8.71 15.45
N GLY A 35 14.41 -8.27 14.20
CA GLY A 35 15.42 -8.44 13.16
C GLY A 35 16.74 -7.74 13.52
N ALA A 36 16.65 -6.51 14.03
CA ALA A 36 17.83 -5.76 14.47
C ALA A 36 18.52 -6.45 15.67
N VAL A 37 17.77 -6.98 16.63
CA VAL A 37 18.32 -7.75 17.77
C VAL A 37 19.01 -9.03 17.26
N GLU A 38 18.36 -9.78 16.37
CA GLU A 38 18.94 -11.01 15.81
C GLU A 38 20.24 -10.72 15.04
N TYR A 39 20.27 -9.62 14.29
CA TYR A 39 21.46 -9.17 13.59
C TYR A 39 22.60 -8.84 14.55
N CYS A 40 22.33 -8.09 15.63
CA CYS A 40 23.31 -7.74 16.64
C CYS A 40 23.87 -8.97 17.38
N ILE A 41 23.03 -9.94 17.71
CA ILE A 41 23.46 -11.21 18.29
C ILE A 41 24.37 -11.98 17.34
N SER A 42 24.05 -11.97 16.05
CA SER A 42 24.82 -12.66 15.02
C SER A 42 26.22 -12.04 14.82
N MET A 43 26.30 -10.70 14.95
CA MET A 43 27.55 -9.95 14.78
C MET A 43 28.34 -9.79 16.08
N GLY A 44 27.79 -10.22 17.23
CA GLY A 44 28.43 -10.07 18.54
C GLY A 44 28.50 -8.63 19.03
N THR A 45 27.71 -7.72 18.46
CA THR A 45 27.63 -6.31 18.87
C THR A 45 26.62 -6.17 20.01
N GLY A 46 27.00 -5.41 21.05
CA GLY A 46 26.13 -5.17 22.21
C GLY A 46 24.97 -4.20 21.91
N LEU A 47 24.37 -3.67 22.99
CA LEU A 47 23.25 -2.71 22.89
C LEU A 47 23.59 -1.45 22.08
N ASP A 48 24.85 -1.01 22.12
CA ASP A 48 25.31 0.14 21.33
C ASP A 48 25.22 -0.16 19.82
N GLY A 49 25.60 -1.39 19.43
CA GLY A 49 25.43 -1.87 18.06
C GLY A 49 23.96 -1.94 17.63
N PHE A 50 23.05 -2.34 18.53
CA PHE A 50 21.63 -2.39 18.23
C PHE A 50 21.06 -1.02 17.79
N LEU A 51 21.32 0.02 18.57
CA LEU A 51 20.86 1.37 18.23
C LEU A 51 21.47 1.87 16.93
N VAL A 52 22.76 1.62 16.72
CA VAL A 52 23.47 2.01 15.48
C VAL A 52 22.86 1.30 14.27
N HIS A 53 22.67 0.00 14.32
CA HIS A 53 22.11 -0.78 13.21
C HIS A 53 20.62 -0.49 12.94
N LEU A 54 19.86 -0.16 14.00
CA LEU A 54 18.46 0.20 13.84
C LEU A 54 18.28 1.60 13.22
N THR A 55 19.10 2.58 13.63
CA THR A 55 18.87 3.99 13.32
C THR A 55 19.77 4.55 12.22
N ASN A 56 21.01 4.08 12.13
CA ASN A 56 22.00 4.69 11.26
C ASN A 56 21.84 4.31 9.78
N HIS A 57 22.50 5.15 8.96
CA HIS A 57 22.74 4.89 7.55
C HIS A 57 23.97 3.97 7.44
N THR A 58 23.75 2.67 7.42
CA THR A 58 24.84 1.69 7.28
C THR A 58 24.80 1.12 5.86
N VAL A 59 25.86 1.33 5.13
CA VAL A 59 26.05 0.85 3.76
C VAL A 59 26.84 -0.47 3.78
N ILE A 60 26.49 -1.40 2.89
CA ILE A 60 27.21 -2.67 2.75
C ILE A 60 28.50 -2.41 1.99
N GLU A 61 29.65 -2.85 2.53
CA GLU A 61 30.94 -2.72 1.84
C GLU A 61 30.88 -3.36 0.44
N GLY A 62 31.22 -2.56 -0.55
CA GLY A 62 31.24 -2.98 -1.97
C GLY A 62 29.96 -2.68 -2.77
N ASP A 63 28.90 -2.23 -2.15
CA ASP A 63 27.67 -1.83 -2.85
C ASP A 63 26.97 -0.68 -2.10
N GLU A 64 27.28 0.55 -2.48
CA GLU A 64 26.72 1.77 -1.88
C GLU A 64 25.20 1.90 -2.06
N SER A 65 24.61 1.14 -3.01
CA SER A 65 23.17 1.11 -3.23
C SER A 65 22.44 0.22 -2.22
N LYS A 66 23.16 -0.61 -1.48
CA LYS A 66 22.61 -1.52 -0.48
C LYS A 66 23.06 -1.12 0.91
N GLY A 67 22.09 -0.94 1.79
CA GLY A 67 22.33 -0.60 3.17
C GLY A 67 21.17 -1.04 4.06
N TYR A 68 21.30 -0.81 5.34
CA TYR A 68 20.25 -1.09 6.33
C TYR A 68 20.19 0.02 7.38
N GLY A 69 19.13 0.00 8.15
CA GLY A 69 18.80 1.00 9.14
C GLY A 69 17.72 1.97 8.67
N LEU A 70 17.02 2.55 9.63
CA LEU A 70 15.88 3.44 9.34
C LEU A 70 16.29 4.69 8.54
N ILE A 71 17.46 5.27 8.87
CA ILE A 71 17.94 6.46 8.17
C ILE A 71 18.34 6.12 6.74
N HIS A 72 18.97 4.96 6.50
CA HIS A 72 19.27 4.51 5.13
C HIS A 72 17.99 4.36 4.31
N CYS A 73 16.98 3.65 4.83
CA CYS A 73 15.70 3.49 4.13
C CYS A 73 14.98 4.82 3.85
N LEU A 74 15.07 5.80 4.77
CA LEU A 74 14.48 7.11 4.58
C LEU A 74 15.31 8.04 3.67
N SER A 75 16.62 7.81 3.55
CA SER A 75 17.52 8.60 2.71
C SER A 75 17.64 8.08 1.30
N ASP A 76 17.22 6.86 1.04
CA ASP A 76 17.25 6.25 -0.28
C ASP A 76 16.41 7.08 -1.26
N PRO A 77 17.00 7.58 -2.37
CA PRO A 77 16.29 8.43 -3.34
C PRO A 77 15.04 7.80 -3.90
N TRP A 78 15.02 6.47 -4.05
CA TRP A 78 13.86 5.71 -4.51
C TRP A 78 12.70 5.77 -3.51
N ASN A 79 12.98 5.47 -2.25
CA ASN A 79 11.98 5.51 -1.18
C ASN A 79 11.45 6.93 -0.95
N VAL A 80 12.33 7.93 -0.99
CA VAL A 80 11.95 9.35 -0.94
C VAL A 80 11.06 9.73 -2.12
N GLY A 81 11.38 9.25 -3.33
CA GLY A 81 10.56 9.44 -4.52
C GLY A 81 9.14 8.89 -4.34
N ILE A 82 9.00 7.69 -3.80
CA ILE A 82 7.70 7.07 -3.50
C ILE A 82 6.94 7.89 -2.45
N LEU A 83 7.57 8.35 -1.39
CA LEU A 83 6.93 9.17 -0.35
C LEU A 83 6.41 10.49 -0.93
N ILE A 84 7.20 11.18 -1.74
CA ILE A 84 6.79 12.42 -2.43
C ILE A 84 5.60 12.12 -3.35
N PHE A 85 5.67 11.05 -4.14
CA PHE A 85 4.58 10.62 -5.02
C PHE A 85 3.27 10.39 -4.24
N LEU A 86 3.33 9.70 -3.10
CA LEU A 86 2.14 9.44 -2.26
C LEU A 86 1.54 10.74 -1.69
N VAL A 87 2.37 11.68 -1.25
CA VAL A 87 1.90 12.99 -0.76
C VAL A 87 1.23 13.79 -1.87
N LEU A 88 1.83 13.83 -3.06
CA LEU A 88 1.26 14.51 -4.23
C LEU A 88 -0.05 13.86 -4.66
N LEU A 89 -0.09 12.53 -4.74
CA LEU A 89 -1.28 11.78 -5.07
C LEU A 89 -2.41 12.06 -4.07
N GLY A 90 -2.14 11.96 -2.77
CA GLY A 90 -3.12 12.28 -1.72
C GLY A 90 -3.64 13.70 -1.81
N SER A 91 -2.80 14.67 -2.16
CA SER A 91 -3.17 16.07 -2.38
C SER A 91 -4.11 16.22 -3.59
N ILE A 92 -3.79 15.57 -4.71
CA ILE A 92 -4.63 15.58 -5.93
C ILE A 92 -6.01 14.97 -5.63
N VAL A 93 -6.04 13.84 -4.93
CA VAL A 93 -7.28 13.16 -4.50
C VAL A 93 -8.13 14.07 -3.62
N SER A 94 -7.51 14.71 -2.63
CA SER A 94 -8.19 15.66 -1.73
C SER A 94 -8.78 16.83 -2.50
N LEU A 95 -8.03 17.43 -3.42
CA LEU A 95 -8.48 18.53 -4.27
C LEU A 95 -9.64 18.11 -5.17
N MET A 96 -9.56 16.93 -5.80
CA MET A 96 -10.63 16.41 -6.65
C MET A 96 -11.92 16.18 -5.86
N ASN A 97 -11.83 15.65 -4.64
CA ASN A 97 -12.99 15.48 -3.77
C ASN A 97 -13.57 16.83 -3.32
N LYS A 98 -12.74 17.81 -2.95
CA LYS A 98 -13.17 19.16 -2.61
C LYS A 98 -13.80 19.89 -3.80
N ALA A 99 -13.29 19.69 -5.01
CA ALA A 99 -13.87 20.21 -6.23
C ALA A 99 -15.22 19.56 -6.61
N GLY A 100 -15.65 18.54 -5.88
CA GLY A 100 -16.91 17.86 -6.11
C GLY A 100 -16.90 16.86 -7.27
N GLY A 101 -15.72 16.45 -7.75
CA GLY A 101 -15.56 15.51 -8.85
C GLY A 101 -16.28 14.17 -8.60
N SER A 102 -16.06 13.57 -7.44
CA SER A 102 -16.73 12.32 -7.05
C SER A 102 -18.25 12.48 -6.99
N ALA A 103 -18.75 13.62 -6.47
CA ALA A 103 -20.17 13.89 -6.38
C ALA A 103 -20.80 14.14 -7.78
N ALA A 104 -20.08 14.82 -8.66
CA ALA A 104 -20.52 15.05 -10.05
C ALA A 104 -20.65 13.74 -10.83
N PHE A 105 -19.64 12.87 -10.71
CA PHE A 105 -19.68 11.54 -11.31
C PHE A 105 -20.83 10.69 -10.71
N GLY A 106 -21.02 10.72 -9.40
CA GLY A 106 -22.12 10.03 -8.73
C GLY A 106 -23.50 10.46 -9.25
N ARG A 107 -23.70 11.78 -9.46
CA ARG A 107 -24.92 12.30 -10.08
C ARG A 107 -25.12 11.82 -11.51
N TRP A 108 -24.06 11.84 -12.30
CA TRP A 108 -24.11 11.34 -13.69
C TRP A 108 -24.44 9.84 -13.73
N ALA A 109 -23.72 9.03 -12.95
CA ALA A 109 -23.92 7.59 -12.88
C ALA A 109 -25.33 7.22 -12.38
N SER A 110 -25.88 7.95 -11.39
CA SER A 110 -27.25 7.70 -10.89
C SER A 110 -28.36 7.97 -11.91
N LYS A 111 -28.10 8.82 -12.90
CA LYS A 111 -29.04 9.07 -14.00
C LYS A 111 -29.02 7.97 -15.05
N HIS A 112 -27.86 7.41 -15.33
CA HIS A 112 -27.67 6.45 -16.42
C HIS A 112 -27.73 5.00 -15.98
N VAL A 113 -27.38 4.71 -14.72
CA VAL A 113 -27.31 3.36 -14.16
C VAL A 113 -28.58 3.07 -13.34
N LYS A 114 -29.50 2.28 -13.92
CA LYS A 114 -30.82 1.98 -13.33
C LYS A 114 -31.02 0.48 -13.04
N THR A 115 -30.07 -0.37 -13.35
CA THR A 115 -30.19 -1.82 -13.19
C THR A 115 -29.05 -2.40 -12.36
N LYS A 116 -29.30 -3.54 -11.70
CA LYS A 116 -28.25 -4.25 -10.94
C LYS A 116 -27.01 -4.56 -11.78
N MET A 117 -27.21 -5.03 -13.01
CA MET A 117 -26.11 -5.31 -13.94
C MET A 117 -25.39 -4.03 -14.34
N GLY A 118 -26.13 -2.96 -14.64
CA GLY A 118 -25.54 -1.67 -14.96
C GLY A 118 -24.66 -1.11 -13.85
N VAL A 119 -25.05 -1.27 -12.56
CA VAL A 119 -24.21 -0.88 -11.42
C VAL A 119 -22.90 -1.66 -11.41
N GLN A 120 -22.96 -2.97 -11.62
CA GLN A 120 -21.77 -3.83 -11.62
C GLN A 120 -20.82 -3.46 -12.75
N VAL A 121 -21.33 -3.33 -13.96
CA VAL A 121 -20.53 -2.93 -15.14
C VAL A 121 -19.94 -1.53 -14.95
N ALA A 122 -20.74 -0.57 -14.47
CA ALA A 122 -20.24 0.78 -14.20
C ALA A 122 -19.15 0.80 -13.11
N THR A 123 -19.27 -0.04 -12.08
CA THR A 123 -18.23 -0.18 -11.04
C THR A 123 -16.92 -0.71 -11.64
N ILE A 124 -16.99 -1.76 -12.44
CA ILE A 124 -15.82 -2.35 -13.12
C ILE A 124 -15.18 -1.33 -14.06
N LEU A 125 -15.96 -0.68 -14.91
CA LEU A 125 -15.44 0.32 -15.86
C LEU A 125 -14.78 1.49 -15.14
N LEU A 126 -15.37 1.97 -14.04
CA LEU A 126 -14.78 3.03 -13.23
C LEU A 126 -13.51 2.57 -12.55
N GLY A 127 -13.47 1.34 -12.04
CA GLY A 127 -12.27 0.71 -11.48
C GLY A 127 -11.13 0.61 -12.50
N ILE A 128 -11.45 0.27 -13.75
CA ILE A 128 -10.45 0.24 -14.84
C ILE A 128 -9.98 1.64 -15.22
N LEU A 129 -10.84 2.65 -15.20
CA LEU A 129 -10.48 4.02 -15.55
C LEU A 129 -9.58 4.68 -14.51
N ILE A 130 -9.72 4.31 -13.24
CA ILE A 130 -8.91 4.86 -12.14
C ILE A 130 -7.76 3.89 -11.85
N PHE A 131 -6.84 3.72 -12.77
CA PHE A 131 -5.76 2.74 -12.72
C PHE A 131 -4.46 3.27 -12.07
N ILE A 132 -4.41 4.52 -11.64
CA ILE A 132 -3.18 5.18 -11.18
C ILE A 132 -2.73 4.61 -9.82
N ASP A 133 -3.69 4.38 -8.92
CA ASP A 133 -3.44 3.89 -7.57
C ASP A 133 -4.64 3.06 -7.07
N ASP A 134 -4.39 1.90 -6.51
CA ASP A 134 -5.41 0.95 -6.08
C ASP A 134 -6.17 1.45 -4.83
N TYR A 135 -5.47 2.07 -3.90
CA TYR A 135 -6.09 2.62 -2.69
C TYR A 135 -7.03 3.79 -3.03
N PHE A 136 -6.58 4.69 -3.89
CA PHE A 136 -7.41 5.77 -4.41
C PHE A 136 -8.60 5.24 -5.20
N ASN A 137 -8.39 4.22 -6.03
CA ASN A 137 -9.43 3.53 -6.76
C ASN A 137 -10.52 3.01 -5.82
N CYS A 138 -10.13 2.19 -4.83
CA CYS A 138 -11.06 1.62 -3.84
C CYS A 138 -11.88 2.70 -3.13
N LEU A 139 -11.26 3.75 -2.64
CA LEU A 139 -11.93 4.83 -1.91
C LEU A 139 -12.89 5.62 -2.80
N THR A 140 -12.44 5.97 -4.00
CA THR A 140 -13.22 6.81 -4.93
C THR A 140 -14.39 6.02 -5.51
N VAL A 141 -14.13 4.84 -6.08
CA VAL A 141 -15.19 3.99 -6.64
C VAL A 141 -16.18 3.58 -5.54
N GLY A 142 -15.66 3.22 -4.36
CA GLY A 142 -16.49 2.86 -3.21
C GLY A 142 -17.39 3.99 -2.76
N SER A 143 -16.88 5.19 -2.60
CA SER A 143 -17.68 6.35 -2.18
C SER A 143 -18.76 6.73 -3.18
N VAL A 144 -18.45 6.68 -4.46
CA VAL A 144 -19.35 7.05 -5.56
C VAL A 144 -20.41 5.99 -5.84
N MET A 145 -19.99 4.71 -5.89
CA MET A 145 -20.89 3.62 -6.29
C MET A 145 -21.76 3.07 -5.16
N ARG A 146 -21.37 3.24 -3.89
CA ARG A 146 -22.12 2.75 -2.73
C ARG A 146 -23.57 3.21 -2.70
N PRO A 147 -23.92 4.52 -2.81
CA PRO A 147 -25.31 4.96 -2.80
C PRO A 147 -26.09 4.43 -4.02
N ILE A 148 -25.45 4.30 -5.18
CA ILE A 148 -26.06 3.79 -6.40
C ILE A 148 -26.33 2.29 -6.28
N ALA A 149 -25.40 1.52 -5.74
CA ALA A 149 -25.48 0.09 -5.50
C ALA A 149 -26.65 -0.25 -4.55
N VAL A 150 -26.70 0.43 -3.41
CA VAL A 150 -27.78 0.24 -2.42
C VAL A 150 -29.16 0.52 -3.05
N ARG A 151 -29.29 1.61 -3.79
CA ARG A 151 -30.54 1.99 -4.46
C ARG A 151 -31.01 0.97 -5.49
N ASN A 152 -30.08 0.29 -6.18
CA ASN A 152 -30.38 -0.71 -7.20
C ASN A 152 -30.35 -2.15 -6.65
N GLY A 153 -30.29 -2.36 -5.34
CA GLY A 153 -30.35 -3.67 -4.68
C GLY A 153 -29.10 -4.53 -4.90
N VAL A 154 -27.92 -3.90 -5.10
CA VAL A 154 -26.62 -4.58 -5.06
C VAL A 154 -26.13 -4.57 -3.62
N THR A 155 -25.72 -5.72 -3.09
CA THR A 155 -25.24 -5.84 -1.70
C THR A 155 -23.87 -5.19 -1.55
N LYS A 156 -23.56 -4.74 -0.33
CA LYS A 156 -22.28 -4.07 -0.03
C LYS A 156 -21.10 -5.01 -0.24
N GLU A 157 -21.27 -6.28 0.10
CA GLU A 157 -20.26 -7.33 -0.05
C GLU A 157 -19.93 -7.55 -1.53
N LYS A 158 -20.94 -7.59 -2.39
CA LYS A 158 -20.74 -7.73 -3.84
C LYS A 158 -20.07 -6.51 -4.43
N LEU A 159 -20.46 -5.32 -3.97
CA LEU A 159 -19.79 -4.09 -4.40
C LEU A 159 -18.32 -4.08 -3.97
N ALA A 160 -18.03 -4.42 -2.72
CA ALA A 160 -16.65 -4.49 -2.21
C ALA A 160 -15.81 -5.49 -3.00
N TYR A 161 -16.36 -6.67 -3.29
CA TYR A 161 -15.69 -7.67 -4.12
C TYR A 161 -15.35 -7.14 -5.53
N LEU A 162 -16.29 -6.45 -6.18
CA LEU A 162 -16.06 -5.90 -7.52
C LEU A 162 -14.97 -4.83 -7.52
N ILE A 163 -14.95 -3.98 -6.50
CA ILE A 163 -13.95 -2.93 -6.36
C ILE A 163 -12.57 -3.56 -6.10
N ASP A 164 -12.47 -4.46 -5.15
CA ASP A 164 -11.23 -5.13 -4.78
C ASP A 164 -10.64 -5.92 -5.95
N SER A 165 -11.49 -6.68 -6.67
CA SER A 165 -11.07 -7.48 -7.81
C SER A 165 -10.65 -6.67 -9.05
N THR A 166 -10.95 -5.38 -9.11
CA THR A 166 -10.56 -4.51 -10.23
C THR A 166 -9.48 -3.51 -9.87
N ALA A 167 -9.46 -2.99 -8.63
CA ALA A 167 -8.54 -1.93 -8.24
C ALA A 167 -7.07 -2.38 -8.31
N ALA A 168 -6.68 -3.34 -7.49
CA ALA A 168 -5.30 -3.79 -7.43
C ALA A 168 -4.81 -4.47 -8.73
N PRO A 169 -5.55 -5.43 -9.35
CA PRO A 169 -5.09 -6.07 -10.57
C PRO A 169 -4.88 -5.10 -11.73
N VAL A 170 -5.77 -4.12 -11.90
CA VAL A 170 -5.64 -3.13 -12.98
C VAL A 170 -4.46 -2.20 -12.74
N CYS A 171 -4.25 -1.74 -11.49
CA CYS A 171 -3.09 -0.92 -11.13
C CYS A 171 -1.77 -1.65 -11.33
N ILE A 172 -1.70 -2.95 -11.01
CA ILE A 172 -0.48 -3.76 -11.18
C ILE A 172 -0.12 -3.95 -12.66
N ILE A 173 -1.12 -4.17 -13.52
CA ILE A 173 -0.92 -4.38 -14.97
C ILE A 173 -0.62 -3.06 -15.68
N SER A 174 -1.09 -1.94 -15.15
CA SER A 174 -0.92 -0.63 -15.79
C SER A 174 0.53 -0.17 -15.77
N PRO A 175 1.09 0.26 -16.93
CA PRO A 175 2.47 0.73 -17.01
C PRO A 175 2.71 2.07 -16.31
N ILE A 176 1.65 2.81 -16.00
CA ILE A 176 1.71 4.11 -15.31
C ILE A 176 0.83 4.01 -14.06
N SER A 177 1.39 3.50 -12.97
CA SER A 177 0.67 3.34 -11.70
C SER A 177 1.64 3.40 -10.51
N SER A 178 1.09 3.52 -9.30
CA SER A 178 1.86 3.42 -8.06
C SER A 178 2.61 2.09 -7.96
N TRP A 179 2.01 1.01 -8.44
CA TRP A 179 2.63 -0.31 -8.47
C TRP A 179 3.73 -0.43 -9.51
N ALA A 180 3.56 0.15 -10.69
CA ALA A 180 4.63 0.19 -11.70
C ALA A 180 5.86 0.95 -11.16
N ALA A 181 5.63 2.07 -10.47
CA ALA A 181 6.70 2.79 -9.79
C ALA A 181 7.39 1.95 -8.72
N ALA A 182 6.64 1.24 -7.87
CA ALA A 182 7.21 0.39 -6.82
C ALA A 182 7.98 -0.81 -7.39
N VAL A 183 7.44 -1.50 -8.40
CA VAL A 183 8.05 -2.70 -9.00
C VAL A 183 9.31 -2.38 -9.79
N SER A 184 9.37 -1.23 -10.48
CA SER A 184 10.57 -0.83 -11.25
C SER A 184 11.81 -0.62 -10.39
N GLY A 185 11.66 -0.46 -9.07
CA GLY A 185 12.79 -0.41 -8.12
C GLY A 185 13.40 -1.77 -7.79
N PHE A 186 12.76 -2.87 -8.18
CA PHE A 186 13.26 -4.22 -7.94
C PHE A 186 13.86 -4.86 -9.20
N VAL A 187 13.81 -4.22 -10.34
CA VAL A 187 14.34 -4.65 -11.63
C VAL A 187 15.55 -3.82 -12.01
#